data_dfbfd3fb58d6d22ea271f0921a74c3de
#
_entry.id   dfbfd3fb58d6d22ea271f0921a74c3de
#
_cell.length_a   1.000
_cell.length_b   1.000
_cell.length_c   1.000
_cell.angle_alpha   90.00
_cell.angle_beta   90.00
_cell.angle_gamma   90.00
#
_symmetry.space_group_name_H-M   'P 1'
#
loop_
_entity.id
_entity.type
_entity.pdbx_description
1 polymer ?
#
loop_
_entity_poly.entity_id
_entity_poly.type
_entity_poly.pdbx_seq_one_letter_code
_entity_poly.pdbx_strand_id
1 'polypeptide(L)' 'GQVIVRFEVTRQGKIENPVIFRGLGGGCNEEVLRVINEMPDWIPAMQDGTNVASRYTMPVKFILGNIRG' A
#
# COMPACT_ATOMS: atom_id res chain seq x y z
N GLY A 1 7.07 -10.89 -11.21
CA GLY A 1 7.50 -9.54 -10.99
C GLY A 1 6.93 -8.90 -9.76
N GLN A 2 7.41 -7.73 -9.47
CA GLN A 2 6.98 -6.97 -8.30
C GLN A 2 6.52 -5.58 -8.69
N VAL A 3 5.49 -5.11 -8.00
CA VAL A 3 5.06 -3.72 -8.04
C VAL A 3 5.46 -3.09 -6.72
N ILE A 4 6.12 -1.94 -6.78
CA ILE A 4 6.48 -1.21 -5.58
C ILE A 4 5.45 -0.10 -5.41
N VAL A 5 4.74 -0.10 -4.30
CA VAL A 5 3.74 0.92 -4.01
C VAL A 5 4.14 1.68 -2.75
N ARG A 6 3.95 2.99 -2.80
CA ARG A 6 4.16 3.86 -1.65
C ARG A 6 2.82 4.47 -1.26
N PHE A 7 2.55 4.51 0.02
CA PHE A 7 1.32 5.10 0.53
C PHE A 7 1.57 5.71 1.90
N GLU A 8 0.62 6.50 2.35
CA GLU A 8 0.68 7.13 3.66
C GLU A 8 -0.37 6.52 4.57
N VAL A 9 -0.03 6.39 5.84
CA VAL A 9 -0.97 5.97 6.88
C VAL A 9 -1.20 7.18 7.77
N THR A 10 -2.45 7.62 7.86
CA THR A 10 -2.79 8.79 8.65
C THR A 10 -2.75 8.47 10.14
N ARG A 11 -2.91 9.49 10.96
CA ARG A 11 -2.97 9.32 12.41
C ARG A 11 -4.14 8.46 12.84
N GLN A 12 -5.16 8.33 12.00
CA GLN A 12 -6.33 7.48 12.26
C GLN A 12 -6.16 6.07 11.70
N GLY A 13 -5.02 5.77 11.09
CA GLY A 13 -4.79 4.45 10.49
C GLY A 13 -5.34 4.29 9.09
N LYS A 14 -5.75 5.35 8.45
CA LYS A 14 -6.28 5.30 7.09
C LYS A 14 -5.16 5.37 6.08
N ILE A 15 -5.30 4.61 5.00
CA ILE A 15 -4.34 4.64 3.90
C ILE A 15 -4.73 5.75 2.95
N GLU A 16 -3.75 6.59 2.61
CA GLU A 16 -3.96 7.71 1.70
C GLU A 16 -2.85 7.80 0.67
N ASN A 17 -3.18 8.40 -0.46
CA ASN A 17 -2.23 8.75 -1.52
C ASN A 17 -1.37 7.58 -1.98
N PRO A 18 -1.97 6.43 -2.35
CA PRO A 18 -1.18 5.33 -2.88
C PRO A 18 -0.58 5.72 -4.23
N VAL A 19 0.72 5.49 -4.39
CA VAL A 19 1.45 5.82 -5.60
C VAL A 19 2.25 4.60 -6.03
N ILE A 20 2.15 4.24 -7.30
CA ILE A 20 2.98 3.18 -7.87
C ILE A 20 4.35 3.77 -8.12
N PHE A 21 5.32 3.34 -7.33
CA PHE A 21 6.70 3.79 -7.46
C PHE A 21 7.41 3.03 -8.57
N ARG A 22 7.07 1.75 -8.73
CA ARG A 22 7.62 0.91 -9.79
C ARG A 22 6.54 -0.08 -10.18
N GLY A 23 6.07 0.00 -11.42
CA GLY A 23 4.97 -0.83 -11.89
C GLY A 23 5.41 -1.87 -12.88
N LEU A 24 4.50 -2.80 -13.15
CA LEU A 24 4.68 -3.84 -14.15
C LEU A 24 3.87 -3.57 -15.41
N GLY A 25 2.88 -2.68 -15.34
CA GLY A 25 1.97 -2.44 -16.45
C GLY A 25 0.92 -3.54 -16.57
N GLY A 26 0.19 -3.53 -17.68
CA GLY A 26 -0.77 -4.59 -17.99
C GLY A 26 -1.89 -4.76 -16.99
N GLY A 27 -2.33 -3.71 -16.32
CA GLY A 27 -3.39 -3.78 -15.33
C GLY A 27 -2.94 -4.14 -13.93
N CYS A 28 -1.67 -4.53 -13.75
CA CYS A 28 -1.16 -4.87 -12.42
C CYS A 28 -1.19 -3.68 -11.48
N ASN A 29 -0.92 -2.48 -12.01
CA ASN A 29 -0.90 -1.28 -11.19
C ASN A 29 -2.29 -0.97 -10.62
N GLU A 30 -3.32 -1.07 -11.46
CA GLU A 30 -4.69 -0.82 -11.01
C GLU A 30 -5.11 -1.84 -9.97
N GLU A 31 -4.72 -3.09 -10.15
CA GLU A 31 -5.06 -4.15 -9.21
C GLU A 31 -4.42 -3.89 -7.84
N VAL A 32 -3.17 -3.46 -7.83
CA VAL A 32 -2.49 -3.12 -6.57
C VAL A 32 -3.21 -1.98 -5.88
N LEU A 33 -3.56 -0.93 -6.62
CA LEU A 33 -4.27 0.21 -6.02
C LEU A 33 -5.63 -0.20 -5.47
N ARG A 34 -6.33 -1.09 -6.17
CA ARG A 34 -7.61 -1.61 -5.69
C ARG A 34 -7.45 -2.36 -4.38
N VAL A 35 -6.45 -3.24 -4.31
CA VAL A 35 -6.18 -4.02 -3.09
C VAL A 35 -5.82 -3.10 -1.93
N ILE A 36 -4.97 -2.10 -2.18
CA ILE A 36 -4.58 -1.14 -1.16
C ILE A 36 -5.81 -0.41 -0.62
N ASN A 37 -6.72 0.01 -1.50
CA ASN A 37 -7.92 0.74 -1.10
C ASN A 37 -8.91 -0.13 -0.32
N GLU A 38 -8.84 -1.44 -0.47
CA GLU A 38 -9.72 -2.37 0.21
C GLU A 38 -9.12 -2.92 1.51
N MET A 39 -7.87 -2.59 1.80
CA MET A 39 -7.25 -3.07 3.03
C MET A 39 -7.89 -2.43 4.25
N PRO A 40 -7.97 -3.20 5.38
CA PRO A 40 -8.47 -2.62 6.61
C PRO A 40 -7.53 -1.54 7.14
N ASP A 41 -8.02 -0.76 8.10
CA ASP A 41 -7.21 0.29 8.70
C ASP A 41 -5.95 -0.29 9.30
N TRP A 42 -4.88 0.47 9.21
CA TRP A 42 -3.59 0.11 9.77
C TRP A 42 -3.48 0.66 11.18
N ILE A 43 -2.56 0.08 11.95
CA ILE A 43 -2.21 0.64 13.23
C ILE A 43 -1.28 1.83 12.97
N PRO A 44 -1.68 3.05 13.37
CA PRO A 44 -0.83 4.22 13.12
C PRO A 44 0.49 4.13 13.88
N ALA A 45 1.52 4.73 13.31
CA ALA A 45 2.78 4.88 14.03
C ALA A 45 2.58 5.80 15.23
N MET A 46 3.41 5.62 16.25
CA MET A 46 3.35 6.43 17.46
C MET A 46 4.70 7.07 17.73
N GLN A 47 4.64 8.29 18.21
CA GLN A 47 5.81 9.02 18.67
C GLN A 47 5.46 9.72 19.96
N ASP A 48 6.20 9.42 21.02
CA ASP A 48 5.98 9.99 22.35
C ASP A 48 4.53 9.80 22.83
N GLY A 49 3.98 8.61 22.55
CA GLY A 49 2.61 8.27 22.95
C GLY A 49 1.52 8.88 22.11
N THR A 50 1.86 9.55 21.00
CA THR A 50 0.90 10.20 20.12
C THR A 50 0.94 9.56 18.74
N ASN A 51 -0.23 9.29 18.17
CA ASN A 51 -0.31 8.77 16.81
C ASN A 51 0.20 9.81 15.83
N VAL A 52 1.01 9.37 14.87
CA VAL A 52 1.55 10.24 13.83
C VAL A 52 1.34 9.62 12.47
N ALA A 53 1.26 10.47 11.46
CA ALA A 53 1.21 9.99 10.08
C ALA A 53 2.57 9.42 9.68
N SER A 54 2.55 8.39 8.85
CA SER A 54 3.77 7.71 8.39
C SER A 54 3.66 7.39 6.91
N ARG A 55 4.81 7.19 6.29
CA ARG A 55 4.88 6.79 4.89
C ARG A 55 5.50 5.40 4.82
N TYR A 56 4.90 4.55 4.00
CA TYR A 56 5.38 3.19 3.80
C TYR A 56 5.62 2.91 2.33
N THR A 57 6.60 2.09 2.05
CA THR A 57 6.88 1.56 0.71
C THR A 57 6.82 0.05 0.82
N MET A 58 6.01 -0.57 -0.02
CA MET A 58 5.76 -1.99 0.07
C MET A 58 5.86 -2.65 -1.30
N PRO A 59 6.60 -3.76 -1.42
CA PRO A 59 6.58 -4.55 -2.64
C PRO A 59 5.37 -5.47 -2.65
N VAL A 60 4.71 -5.55 -3.80
CA VAL A 60 3.62 -6.49 -4.02
C VAL A 60 4.04 -7.43 -5.11
N LYS A 61 4.09 -8.72 -4.80
CA LYS A 61 4.53 -9.74 -5.71
C LYS A 61 3.33 -10.33 -6.46
N PHE A 62 3.46 -10.44 -7.77
CA PHE A 62 2.46 -11.12 -8.59
C PHE A 62 3.02 -12.44 -9.11
N ILE A 63 2.22 -13.49 -8.99
CA ILE A 63 2.53 -14.79 -9.56
C ILE A 63 1.71 -14.93 -10.81
N LEU A 64 2.34 -15.37 -11.89
CA LEU A 64 1.69 -15.50 -13.18
C LEU A 64 0.40 -16.31 -13.09
N GLY A 65 -0.70 -15.68 -13.55
CA GLY A 65 -1.98 -16.34 -13.59
C GLY A 65 -2.70 -16.47 -12.26
N ASN A 66 -2.11 -15.96 -11.17
CA ASN A 66 -2.72 -16.14 -9.87
C ASN A 66 -2.24 -15.06 -8.90
N ILE A 67 -3.19 -14.30 -8.39
CA ILE A 67 -2.89 -13.27 -7.37
C ILE A 67 -3.48 -13.75 -6.06
N ARG A 68 -2.62 -13.91 -5.07
CA ARG A 68 -3.05 -14.25 -3.74
C ARG A 68 -2.68 -13.13 -2.79
N GLY A 69 -3.68 -12.61 -2.15
CA GLY A 69 -3.49 -11.56 -1.18
C GLY A 69 -2.98 -12.08 0.15
#